data_5691d4400851f9b1e6127c8861ce4dcb
#
_entry.id   5691d4400851f9b1e6127c8861ce4dcb
#
_cell.length_a   1.000
_cell.length_b   1.000
_cell.length_c   1.000
_cell.angle_alpha   90.00
_cell.angle_beta   90.00
_cell.angle_gamma   90.00
#
_symmetry.space_group_name_H-M   'P 1'
#
loop_
_entity.id
_entity.type
_entity.pdbx_description
1 polymer ?
#
loop_
_entity_poly.entity_id
_entity_poly.type
_entity_poly.pdbx_seq_one_letter_code
_entity_poly.pdbx_strand_id
1 'polypeptide(L)'
;INKMDRRYVRNTNNKLINEGSVEFKDSGNVAIFIDFLQNGDTLRLYNAHFESFKVDVIGLKADVKSIKEIVFKTKNTFLAQKIQSSVLIKHMDESPYPVVLAADLNNTQYSFIYKQFQNNFNDSFRSNGNGFGSTYDFKFMPIRIDYLFNSRKINVNNFKIYSEILSDHKPISVFLDIQSKNLDYII
;
A
#
# COMPACT_ATOMS: atom_id res chain seq x y z
N ILE A 1 -3.83 12.27 -6.92
CA ILE A 1 -3.32 12.30 -5.53
C ILE A 1 -4.54 12.11 -4.66
N ASN A 2 -4.73 10.88 -4.17
CA ASN A 2 -5.81 10.61 -3.21
C ASN A 2 -5.45 11.32 -1.91
N LYS A 3 -6.06 12.50 -1.69
CA LYS A 3 -6.05 13.13 -0.37
C LYS A 3 -6.72 12.14 0.59
N MET A 4 -5.94 11.59 1.50
CA MET A 4 -6.51 10.88 2.66
C MET A 4 -7.54 11.83 3.28
N ASP A 5 -8.83 11.43 3.31
CA ASP A 5 -9.87 12.35 3.73
C ASP A 5 -9.72 12.59 5.24
N ARG A 6 -9.15 13.73 5.60
CA ARG A 6 -8.94 14.15 7.00
C ARG A 6 -10.23 14.11 7.84
N ARG A 7 -11.40 14.04 7.20
CA ARG A 7 -12.70 13.93 7.88
C ARG A 7 -12.90 12.56 8.56
N TYR A 8 -12.30 11.49 8.00
CA TYR A 8 -12.42 10.15 8.59
C TYR A 8 -11.68 10.02 9.93
N VAL A 9 -10.56 10.70 10.09
CA VAL A 9 -9.78 10.70 11.34
C VAL A 9 -10.44 11.60 12.41
N ARG A 10 -11.17 12.63 11.99
CA ARG A 10 -11.82 13.58 12.92
C ARG A 10 -13.09 13.06 13.59
N ASN A 11 -13.78 12.08 13.00
CA ASN A 11 -15.03 11.52 13.55
C ASN A 11 -14.82 10.32 14.49
N THR A 12 -13.58 9.93 14.75
CA THR A 12 -13.24 8.90 15.73
C THR A 12 -12.62 9.58 16.94
N ASN A 13 -12.67 8.96 18.11
CA ASN A 13 -11.98 9.42 19.33
C ASN A 13 -10.43 9.41 19.18
N ASN A 14 -9.95 9.41 17.95
CA ASN A 14 -8.53 9.34 17.59
C ASN A 14 -7.93 10.75 17.57
N LYS A 15 -6.85 10.92 18.31
CA LYS A 15 -6.09 12.17 18.31
C LYS A 15 -4.98 12.11 17.27
N LEU A 16 -5.00 13.01 16.29
CA LEU A 16 -3.88 13.22 15.37
C LEU A 16 -2.69 13.77 16.17
N ILE A 17 -1.53 13.10 16.07
CA ILE A 17 -0.29 13.48 16.76
C ILE A 17 0.66 14.16 15.78
N ASN A 18 0.84 13.59 14.59
CA ASN A 18 1.80 14.05 13.60
C ASN A 18 1.31 13.70 12.18
N GLU A 19 1.81 14.41 11.19
CA GLU A 19 1.59 14.12 9.77
C GLU A 19 2.81 14.51 8.96
N GLY A 20 3.01 13.86 7.81
CA GLY A 20 4.11 14.18 6.92
C GLY A 20 4.06 13.44 5.59
N SER A 21 5.13 13.60 4.83
CA SER A 21 5.30 12.94 3.53
C SER A 21 6.69 12.32 3.41
N VAL A 22 6.76 11.30 2.55
CA VAL A 22 8.00 10.66 2.12
C VAL A 22 8.13 10.91 0.63
N GLU A 23 9.03 11.81 0.28
CA GLU A 23 9.27 12.22 -1.09
C GLU A 23 10.09 11.14 -1.83
N PHE A 24 9.70 10.86 -3.07
CA PHE A 24 10.45 9.98 -3.96
C PHE A 24 11.21 10.83 -4.97
N LYS A 25 12.53 10.79 -4.88
CA LYS A 25 13.40 11.55 -5.78
C LYS A 25 13.07 11.26 -7.25
N ASP A 26 13.01 12.30 -8.05
CA ASP A 26 12.74 12.25 -9.50
C ASP A 26 11.39 11.61 -9.88
N SER A 27 10.42 11.64 -8.95
CA SER A 27 9.07 11.14 -9.16
C SER A 27 8.02 12.19 -8.78
N GLY A 28 6.89 12.21 -9.49
CA GLY A 28 5.71 12.98 -9.08
C GLY A 28 4.87 12.27 -8.01
N ASN A 29 5.23 11.05 -7.64
CA ASN A 29 4.56 10.28 -6.59
C ASN A 29 5.17 10.59 -5.22
N VAL A 30 4.36 10.43 -4.18
CA VAL A 30 4.72 10.68 -2.79
C VAL A 30 3.95 9.71 -1.91
N ALA A 31 4.55 9.27 -0.81
CA ALA A 31 3.80 8.63 0.26
C ALA A 31 3.52 9.65 1.35
N ILE A 32 2.31 9.63 1.88
CA ILE A 32 1.91 10.47 3.02
C ILE A 32 1.74 9.59 4.25
N PHE A 33 1.93 10.15 5.44
CA PHE A 33 1.66 9.44 6.68
C PHE A 33 1.00 10.33 7.72
N ILE A 34 0.30 9.68 8.64
CA ILE A 34 -0.25 10.28 9.86
C ILE A 34 0.07 9.39 11.06
N ASP A 35 0.36 10.01 12.19
CA ASP A 35 0.42 9.36 13.48
C ASP A 35 -0.85 9.70 14.26
N PHE A 36 -1.55 8.70 14.73
CA PHE A 36 -2.74 8.91 15.53
C PHE A 36 -2.76 8.02 16.78
N LEU A 37 -3.29 8.59 17.84
CA LEU A 37 -3.49 7.91 19.12
C LEU A 37 -4.90 7.33 19.16
N GLN A 38 -4.99 6.04 19.45
CA GLN A 38 -6.24 5.32 19.65
C GLN A 38 -6.12 4.43 20.89
N ASN A 39 -6.99 4.62 21.88
CA ASN A 39 -7.04 3.81 23.11
C ASN A 39 -5.71 3.71 23.88
N GLY A 40 -4.87 4.75 23.81
CA GLY A 40 -3.56 4.75 24.46
C GLY A 40 -2.38 4.30 23.60
N ASP A 41 -2.63 3.68 22.46
CA ASP A 41 -1.62 3.24 21.50
C ASP A 41 -1.51 4.20 20.32
N THR A 42 -0.26 4.45 19.88
CA THR A 42 -0.01 5.26 18.68
C THR A 42 0.25 4.36 17.49
N LEU A 43 -0.40 4.65 16.38
CA LEU A 43 -0.22 3.97 15.10
C LEU A 43 0.21 4.97 14.03
N ARG A 44 1.13 4.58 13.16
CA ARG A 44 1.45 5.32 11.93
C ARG A 44 0.79 4.67 10.73
N LEU A 45 -0.07 5.44 10.05
CA LEU A 45 -0.74 5.02 8.83
C LEU A 45 -0.10 5.72 7.63
N TYR A 46 0.37 4.95 6.67
CA TYR A 46 0.86 5.43 5.38
C TYR A 46 -0.18 5.23 4.28
N ASN A 47 -0.18 6.14 3.31
CA ASN A 47 -0.85 5.96 2.04
C ASN A 47 0.15 6.27 0.92
N ALA A 48 0.30 5.36 -0.04
CA ALA A 48 1.24 5.50 -1.14
C ALA A 48 0.64 5.04 -2.47
N HIS A 49 1.03 5.73 -3.54
CA HIS A 49 0.75 5.31 -4.91
C HIS A 49 2.08 5.25 -5.66
N PHE A 50 2.42 4.07 -6.19
CA PHE A 50 3.68 3.81 -6.87
C PHE A 50 3.60 4.16 -8.35
N GLU A 51 4.76 4.31 -9.00
CA GLU A 51 4.84 4.60 -10.43
C GLU A 51 4.04 3.58 -11.22
N SER A 52 3.15 4.06 -12.10
CA SER A 52 2.29 3.21 -12.93
C SER A 52 2.95 2.86 -14.26
N PHE A 53 2.60 1.69 -14.81
CA PHE A 53 3.00 1.30 -16.15
C PHE A 53 2.18 2.09 -17.18
N LYS A 54 2.68 3.24 -17.62
CA LYS A 54 2.06 4.07 -18.67
C LYS A 54 2.29 3.43 -20.06
N VAL A 55 1.94 2.16 -20.20
CA VAL A 55 2.05 1.44 -21.46
C VAL A 55 0.66 1.24 -22.03
N ASP A 56 0.30 2.05 -23.02
CA ASP A 56 -0.89 1.79 -23.79
C ASP A 56 -0.59 0.66 -24.79
N VAL A 57 -1.15 -0.53 -24.50
CA VAL A 57 -0.99 -1.73 -25.34
C VAL A 57 -2.06 -1.76 -26.45
N ILE A 58 -3.06 -0.83 -26.40
CA ILE A 58 -4.13 -0.76 -27.39
C ILE A 58 -3.61 0.03 -28.60
N GLY A 59 -3.54 -0.64 -29.76
CA GLY A 59 -3.10 0.01 -31.02
C GLY A 59 -1.59 -0.04 -31.28
N LEU A 60 -0.82 -0.75 -30.48
CA LEU A 60 0.60 -0.98 -30.76
C LEU A 60 0.78 -1.80 -32.03
N LYS A 61 1.49 -1.23 -32.99
CA LYS A 61 2.01 -2.00 -34.11
C LYS A 61 3.07 -2.97 -33.58
N ALA A 62 2.99 -4.22 -33.98
CA ALA A 62 3.98 -5.25 -33.60
C ALA A 62 5.28 -5.06 -34.39
N ASP A 63 5.88 -3.86 -34.32
CA ASP A 63 7.18 -3.58 -34.90
C ASP A 63 8.27 -3.49 -33.81
N VAL A 64 9.52 -3.69 -34.22
CA VAL A 64 10.67 -3.76 -33.34
C VAL A 64 10.88 -2.46 -32.54
N LYS A 65 10.50 -1.30 -33.09
CA LYS A 65 10.64 0.00 -32.44
C LYS A 65 9.66 0.12 -31.27
N SER A 66 8.38 -0.19 -31.51
CA SER A 66 7.32 -0.19 -30.50
C SER A 66 7.65 -1.16 -29.35
N ILE A 67 8.17 -2.34 -29.66
CA ILE A 67 8.59 -3.31 -28.62
C ILE A 67 9.72 -2.77 -27.79
N LYS A 68 10.75 -2.16 -28.40
CA LYS A 68 11.88 -1.56 -27.66
C LYS A 68 11.42 -0.42 -26.74
N GLU A 69 10.51 0.42 -27.20
CA GLU A 69 9.95 1.52 -26.39
C GLU A 69 9.17 0.98 -25.17
N ILE A 70 8.37 -0.07 -25.34
CA ILE A 70 7.66 -0.73 -24.23
C ILE A 70 8.64 -1.29 -23.22
N VAL A 71 9.63 -2.04 -23.66
CA VAL A 71 10.65 -2.64 -22.80
C VAL A 71 11.39 -1.54 -22.01
N PHE A 72 11.76 -0.46 -22.68
CA PHE A 72 12.45 0.66 -22.05
C PHE A 72 11.56 1.34 -20.97
N LYS A 73 10.30 1.66 -21.30
CA LYS A 73 9.35 2.25 -20.36
C LYS A 73 9.10 1.33 -19.16
N THR A 74 8.84 0.05 -19.41
CA THR A 74 8.63 -0.95 -18.38
C THR A 74 9.83 -1.06 -17.44
N LYS A 75 11.04 -1.12 -17.99
CA LYS A 75 12.28 -1.13 -17.19
C LYS A 75 12.40 0.10 -16.30
N ASN A 76 12.15 1.29 -16.82
CA ASN A 76 12.25 2.53 -16.06
C ASN A 76 11.20 2.59 -14.95
N THR A 77 9.97 2.13 -15.21
CA THR A 77 8.93 2.02 -14.17
C THR A 77 9.37 1.08 -13.05
N PHE A 78 9.90 -0.10 -13.36
CA PHE A 78 10.42 -1.00 -12.32
C PHE A 78 11.58 -0.41 -11.52
N LEU A 79 12.48 0.33 -12.17
CA LEU A 79 13.57 1.00 -11.45
C LEU A 79 13.05 2.10 -10.52
N ALA A 80 12.10 2.90 -10.98
CA ALA A 80 11.45 3.91 -10.14
C ALA A 80 10.75 3.27 -8.94
N GLN A 81 9.93 2.25 -9.15
CA GLN A 81 9.23 1.52 -8.09
C GLN A 81 10.21 0.88 -7.08
N LYS A 82 11.35 0.35 -7.55
CA LYS A 82 12.40 -0.20 -6.68
C LYS A 82 12.97 0.87 -5.74
N ILE A 83 13.21 2.08 -6.25
CA ILE A 83 13.70 3.20 -5.44
C ILE A 83 12.61 3.63 -4.45
N GLN A 84 11.38 3.83 -4.92
CA GLN A 84 10.23 4.21 -4.10
C GLN A 84 10.00 3.22 -2.95
N SER A 85 10.01 1.91 -3.25
CA SER A 85 9.82 0.87 -2.22
C SER A 85 10.95 0.87 -1.20
N SER A 86 12.21 1.01 -1.62
CA SER A 86 13.35 1.02 -0.70
C SER A 86 13.32 2.23 0.24
N VAL A 87 12.98 3.41 -0.29
CA VAL A 87 12.85 4.64 0.51
C VAL A 87 11.70 4.52 1.51
N LEU A 88 10.53 4.04 1.06
CA LEU A 88 9.36 3.91 1.92
C LEU A 88 9.57 2.85 3.01
N ILE A 89 10.09 1.68 2.66
CA ILE A 89 10.38 0.61 3.63
C ILE A 89 11.34 1.12 4.70
N LYS A 90 12.43 1.79 4.31
CA LYS A 90 13.37 2.38 5.28
C LYS A 90 12.66 3.34 6.24
N HIS A 91 11.84 4.25 5.73
CA HIS A 91 11.10 5.20 6.57
C HIS A 91 10.08 4.51 7.48
N MET A 92 9.45 3.41 7.01
CA MET A 92 8.54 2.60 7.82
C MET A 92 9.27 1.83 8.92
N ASP A 93 10.45 1.26 8.63
CA ASP A 93 11.28 0.53 9.61
C ASP A 93 11.84 1.46 10.70
N GLU A 94 12.11 2.73 10.37
CA GLU A 94 12.55 3.77 11.31
C GLU A 94 11.39 4.39 12.12
N SER A 95 10.14 3.95 11.89
CA SER A 95 8.98 4.47 12.61
C SER A 95 9.03 4.09 14.10
N PRO A 96 8.82 5.05 15.02
CA PRO A 96 8.74 4.75 16.46
C PRO A 96 7.46 4.00 16.85
N TYR A 97 6.51 3.89 15.93
CA TYR A 97 5.20 3.29 16.14
C TYR A 97 4.98 2.09 15.21
N PRO A 98 4.08 1.16 15.57
CA PRO A 98 3.58 0.18 14.63
C PRO A 98 3.03 0.86 13.37
N VAL A 99 3.26 0.27 12.20
CA VAL A 99 2.90 0.87 10.92
C VAL A 99 1.83 0.07 10.19
N VAL A 100 0.99 0.79 9.46
CA VAL A 100 0.08 0.26 8.45
C VAL A 100 0.31 1.04 7.17
N LEU A 101 0.46 0.36 6.04
CA LEU A 101 0.58 0.95 4.72
C LEU A 101 -0.60 0.51 3.86
N ALA A 102 -1.36 1.48 3.37
CA ALA A 102 -2.29 1.30 2.26
C ALA A 102 -1.59 1.76 0.97
N ALA A 103 -1.41 0.88 0.00
CA ALA A 103 -0.66 1.21 -1.21
C ALA A 103 -1.26 0.59 -2.46
N ASP A 104 -1.38 1.41 -3.51
CA ASP A 104 -1.39 0.92 -4.88
C ASP A 104 0.06 0.75 -5.33
N LEU A 105 0.51 -0.50 -5.44
CA LEU A 105 1.86 -0.82 -5.91
C LEU A 105 1.98 -0.81 -7.43
N ASN A 106 0.86 -0.72 -8.15
CA ASN A 106 0.83 -0.95 -9.60
C ASN A 106 1.54 -2.26 -10.04
N ASN A 107 1.63 -3.23 -9.13
CA ASN A 107 2.32 -4.52 -9.32
C ASN A 107 1.58 -5.64 -8.60
N THR A 108 1.66 -6.83 -9.15
CA THR A 108 1.03 -8.03 -8.55
C THR A 108 1.89 -8.59 -7.40
N GLN A 109 1.29 -9.52 -6.62
CA GLN A 109 1.95 -10.23 -5.53
C GLN A 109 3.15 -11.11 -5.97
N TYR A 110 3.39 -11.26 -7.25
CA TYR A 110 4.53 -12.01 -7.79
C TYR A 110 5.73 -11.12 -8.08
N SER A 111 5.57 -9.79 -7.97
CA SER A 111 6.62 -8.83 -8.27
C SER A 111 7.71 -8.79 -7.20
N PHE A 112 8.89 -8.34 -7.60
CA PHE A 112 10.00 -8.06 -6.68
C PHE A 112 9.62 -6.98 -5.65
N ILE A 113 8.86 -5.96 -6.07
CA ILE A 113 8.44 -4.85 -5.20
C ILE A 113 7.55 -5.37 -4.06
N TYR A 114 6.55 -6.18 -4.39
CA TYR A 114 5.71 -6.81 -3.36
C TYR A 114 6.53 -7.64 -2.37
N LYS A 115 7.49 -8.44 -2.86
CA LYS A 115 8.36 -9.26 -2.00
C LYS A 115 9.18 -8.44 -1.03
N GLN A 116 9.66 -7.25 -1.43
CA GLN A 116 10.37 -6.34 -0.53
C GLN A 116 9.50 -5.94 0.67
N PHE A 117 8.23 -5.58 0.44
CA PHE A 117 7.30 -5.27 1.53
C PHE A 117 6.99 -6.50 2.39
N GLN A 118 6.73 -7.65 1.76
CA GLN A 118 6.40 -8.89 2.46
C GLN A 118 7.55 -9.38 3.37
N ASN A 119 8.80 -9.09 3.07
CA ASN A 119 9.93 -9.48 3.90
C ASN A 119 9.92 -8.76 5.27
N ASN A 120 9.40 -7.55 5.33
CA ASN A 120 9.43 -6.70 6.53
C ASN A 120 8.05 -6.63 7.22
N PHE A 121 6.96 -6.73 6.46
CA PHE A 121 5.59 -6.52 6.92
C PHE A 121 4.69 -7.70 6.54
N ASN A 122 3.58 -7.84 7.26
CA ASN A 122 2.53 -8.79 6.89
C ASN A 122 1.64 -8.18 5.81
N ASP A 123 1.26 -8.98 4.82
CA ASP A 123 0.18 -8.66 3.90
C ASP A 123 -1.16 -9.01 4.57
N SER A 124 -1.98 -7.98 4.86
CA SER A 124 -3.25 -8.15 5.57
C SER A 124 -4.23 -9.08 4.84
N PHE A 125 -4.24 -9.09 3.51
CA PHE A 125 -5.06 -10.02 2.74
C PHE A 125 -4.61 -11.46 2.94
N ARG A 126 -3.31 -11.74 2.98
CA ARG A 126 -2.80 -13.09 3.23
C ARG A 126 -3.08 -13.57 4.64
N SER A 127 -3.22 -12.66 5.59
CA SER A 127 -3.53 -12.99 6.97
C SER A 127 -5.00 -13.36 7.15
N ASN A 128 -5.94 -12.64 6.51
CA ASN A 128 -7.38 -12.81 6.77
C ASN A 128 -8.29 -12.49 5.56
N GLY A 129 -7.75 -12.51 4.34
CA GLY A 129 -8.53 -12.33 3.13
C GLY A 129 -9.05 -13.65 2.57
N ASN A 130 -10.12 -13.58 1.78
CA ASN A 130 -10.73 -14.72 1.11
C ASN A 130 -10.75 -14.53 -0.42
N GLY A 131 -10.68 -15.64 -1.15
CA GLY A 131 -10.74 -15.67 -2.61
C GLY A 131 -9.45 -15.21 -3.29
N PHE A 132 -9.57 -14.67 -4.50
CA PHE A 132 -8.43 -14.26 -5.32
C PHE A 132 -7.82 -12.90 -4.95
N GLY A 133 -8.54 -12.10 -4.15
CA GLY A 133 -8.05 -10.81 -3.70
C GLY A 133 -7.96 -9.73 -4.80
N SER A 134 -8.70 -9.88 -5.92
CA SER A 134 -8.68 -8.91 -7.01
C SER A 134 -9.13 -7.54 -6.56
N THR A 135 -8.29 -6.53 -6.78
CA THR A 135 -8.58 -5.13 -6.50
C THR A 135 -8.72 -4.28 -7.76
N TYR A 136 -8.30 -4.81 -8.91
CA TYR A 136 -8.33 -4.13 -10.19
C TYR A 136 -8.67 -5.12 -11.33
N ASP A 137 -9.52 -4.73 -12.25
CA ASP A 137 -9.94 -5.56 -13.38
C ASP A 137 -9.20 -5.13 -14.66
N PHE A 138 -7.99 -5.67 -14.86
CA PHE A 138 -7.19 -5.38 -16.05
C PHE A 138 -7.67 -6.20 -17.25
N LYS A 139 -8.31 -5.53 -18.22
CA LYS A 139 -8.75 -6.17 -19.50
C LYS A 139 -9.34 -7.55 -19.29
N PHE A 140 -10.32 -7.68 -18.41
CA PHE A 140 -10.98 -8.95 -18.04
C PHE A 140 -10.11 -9.91 -17.19
N MET A 141 -8.89 -9.55 -16.84
CA MET A 141 -8.07 -10.30 -15.90
C MET A 141 -8.15 -9.64 -14.52
N PRO A 142 -8.73 -10.31 -13.51
CA PRO A 142 -8.76 -9.81 -12.15
C PRO A 142 -7.37 -9.91 -11.53
N ILE A 143 -6.77 -8.78 -11.18
CA ILE A 143 -5.45 -8.72 -10.53
C ILE A 143 -5.51 -7.97 -9.20
N ARG A 144 -4.57 -8.25 -8.31
CA ARG A 144 -4.38 -7.52 -7.06
C ARG A 144 -3.16 -6.62 -7.19
N ILE A 145 -3.36 -5.31 -7.12
CA ILE A 145 -2.32 -4.29 -7.15
C ILE A 145 -2.41 -3.34 -5.96
N ASP A 146 -3.53 -3.36 -5.23
CA ASP A 146 -3.74 -2.62 -4.00
C ASP A 146 -3.51 -3.53 -2.81
N TYR A 147 -2.78 -3.03 -1.83
CA TYR A 147 -2.32 -3.80 -0.67
C TYR A 147 -2.52 -3.02 0.62
N LEU A 148 -2.74 -3.78 1.69
CA LEU A 148 -2.57 -3.33 3.06
C LEU A 148 -1.46 -4.16 3.69
N PHE A 149 -0.35 -3.49 4.03
CA PHE A 149 0.74 -4.09 4.79
C PHE A 149 0.71 -3.57 6.22
N ASN A 150 1.03 -4.42 7.18
CA ASN A 150 1.04 -4.04 8.58
C ASN A 150 2.25 -4.59 9.31
N SER A 151 2.70 -3.89 10.35
CA SER A 151 3.70 -4.39 11.29
C SER A 151 3.28 -5.74 11.85
N ARG A 152 4.24 -6.63 12.09
CA ARG A 152 3.99 -8.00 12.59
C ARG A 152 3.27 -8.06 13.94
N LYS A 153 3.32 -6.97 14.71
CA LYS A 153 2.62 -6.82 16.00
C LYS A 153 1.14 -6.46 15.89
N ILE A 154 0.65 -6.21 14.67
CA ILE A 154 -0.73 -5.87 14.40
C ILE A 154 -1.44 -7.13 13.90
N ASN A 155 -2.52 -7.52 14.58
CA ASN A 155 -3.39 -8.60 14.13
C ASN A 155 -4.43 -8.09 13.14
N VAL A 156 -4.69 -8.89 12.12
CA VAL A 156 -5.75 -8.64 11.13
C VAL A 156 -6.96 -9.50 11.49
N ASN A 157 -8.08 -8.89 11.86
CA ASN A 157 -9.28 -9.62 12.26
C ASN A 157 -10.29 -9.80 11.13
N ASN A 158 -10.30 -8.87 10.17
CA ASN A 158 -11.18 -8.95 9.01
C ASN A 158 -10.55 -8.19 7.85
N PHE A 159 -10.66 -8.76 6.65
CA PHE A 159 -10.25 -8.12 5.40
C PHE A 159 -11.38 -8.28 4.37
N LYS A 160 -11.85 -7.20 3.80
CA LYS A 160 -12.93 -7.22 2.82
C LYS A 160 -12.58 -6.39 1.59
N ILE A 161 -12.80 -6.97 0.41
CA ILE A 161 -12.80 -6.27 -0.87
C ILE A 161 -14.25 -6.11 -1.30
N TYR A 162 -14.62 -4.90 -1.68
CA TYR A 162 -15.98 -4.58 -2.09
C TYR A 162 -16.12 -4.69 -3.60
N SER A 163 -17.28 -5.14 -4.04
CA SER A 163 -17.59 -5.30 -5.47
C SER A 163 -18.21 -4.06 -6.11
N GLU A 164 -18.46 -3.02 -5.31
CA GLU A 164 -19.03 -1.75 -5.79
C GLU A 164 -18.10 -1.10 -6.80
N ILE A 165 -18.64 -0.81 -7.99
CA ILE A 165 -17.91 -0.19 -9.10
C ILE A 165 -18.05 1.33 -8.98
N LEU A 166 -17.22 1.94 -8.11
CA LEU A 166 -17.11 3.39 -7.98
C LEU A 166 -15.90 3.94 -8.74
N SER A 167 -14.98 3.06 -9.13
CA SER A 167 -13.78 3.34 -9.90
C SER A 167 -13.31 2.02 -10.55
N ASP A 168 -12.23 2.06 -11.32
CA ASP A 168 -11.53 0.87 -11.85
C ASP A 168 -10.81 0.06 -10.76
N HIS A 169 -10.63 0.64 -9.54
CA HIS A 169 -10.16 -0.06 -8.36
C HIS A 169 -11.32 -0.37 -7.40
N LYS A 170 -11.25 -1.54 -6.76
CA LYS A 170 -12.22 -1.99 -5.76
C LYS A 170 -11.84 -1.49 -4.38
N PRO A 171 -12.78 -0.92 -3.60
CA PRO A 171 -12.52 -0.51 -2.23
C PRO A 171 -12.11 -1.69 -1.34
N ILE A 172 -11.19 -1.42 -0.42
CA ILE A 172 -10.69 -2.38 0.58
C ILE A 172 -10.98 -1.83 1.97
N SER A 173 -11.40 -2.70 2.88
CA SER A 173 -11.43 -2.40 4.31
C SER A 173 -10.74 -3.49 5.11
N VAL A 174 -10.16 -3.10 6.24
CA VAL A 174 -9.52 -4.00 7.18
C VAL A 174 -9.83 -3.59 8.62
N PHE A 175 -10.07 -4.57 9.49
CA PHE A 175 -10.11 -4.38 10.92
C PHE A 175 -8.80 -4.88 11.51
N LEU A 176 -8.10 -3.98 12.18
CA LEU A 176 -6.79 -4.23 12.77
C LEU A 176 -6.92 -4.15 14.30
N ASP A 177 -6.25 -5.07 14.97
CA ASP A 177 -6.10 -5.06 16.42
C ASP A 177 -4.64 -4.82 16.77
N ILE A 178 -4.38 -3.74 17.48
CA ILE A 178 -3.05 -3.40 17.97
C ILE A 178 -2.92 -4.09 19.31
N GLN A 179 -2.06 -5.10 19.41
CA GLN A 179 -1.75 -5.70 20.71
C GLN A 179 -1.11 -4.62 21.58
N SER A 180 -1.90 -4.03 22.48
CA SER A 180 -1.36 -3.25 23.59
C SER A 180 -0.38 -4.14 24.34
N LYS A 181 0.76 -3.58 24.75
CA LYS A 181 1.73 -4.29 25.59
C LYS A 181 0.95 -4.90 26.74
N ASN A 182 0.91 -6.24 26.83
CA ASN A 182 0.58 -6.90 28.09
C ASN A 182 1.56 -6.35 29.12
N LEU A 183 1.09 -5.47 29.97
CA LEU A 183 1.75 -5.18 31.21
C LEU A 183 1.64 -6.48 32.01
N ASP A 184 2.70 -7.30 31.97
CA ASP A 184 2.86 -8.36 32.93
C ASP A 184 2.89 -7.69 34.31
N TYR A 185 1.74 -7.67 34.95
CA TYR A 185 1.67 -7.41 36.38
C TYR A 185 2.29 -8.62 37.07
N ILE A 186 3.60 -8.52 37.36
CA ILE A 186 4.21 -9.38 38.34
C ILE A 186 3.66 -8.90 39.69
N ILE A 187 2.74 -9.70 40.25
CA ILE A 187 2.30 -9.59 41.64
C ILE A 187 3.36 -10.24 42.52
#